data_c74d6a32b044038b6f30075ad1e4de38
#
_entry.id   c74d6a32b044038b6f30075ad1e4de38
#
_cell.length_a   1.000
_cell.length_b   1.000
_cell.length_c   1.000
_cell.angle_alpha   90.00
_cell.angle_beta   90.00
_cell.angle_gamma   90.00
#
_symmetry.space_group_name_H-M   'P 1'
#
loop_
_entity.id
_entity.type
_entity.pdbx_description
1 polymer ?
#
loop_
_entity_poly.entity_id
_entity_poly.type
_entity_poly.pdbx_seq_one_letter_code
_entity_poly.pdbx_strand_id
1 'polypeptide(L)'
;MNVEHRPADTRMMHIVHQALRRDLERAITALTATPPPADRQRRAIAEHLGWMMAFLHAHHELEDAGFYPVIRERRPEAADLLGDMDDDHRKITPSITRVEAAASAYRTSDASSVRAGLLAAIGELTDVLLPHLQREEDEVMPIAAEVITEAEWRAIEHEHTVKPKRVAQLAREGHWLIDDAGAQNRAVVLGLVAAVQRFVLLHGYGRSYRRLRDSCWRPSSGARRVQKHGHNEVVVDADAAAVWNVVVDVARVGEWSHECTGISFLGDATHAEPGARFRGRNRQGILRWGRVCEVISTDDDELVWRTVPTKLNPDSSIWRIRVSPTEGGTRIEQRFDVVRVPKVLDVIYARMIPTHRDRSAALTEDLRRLGALADSTTKTERAVPAR
;
A
#
# COMPACT_ATOMS: atom_id res chain seq x y z
N MET A 1 -20.03 -21.60 37.80
CA MET A 1 -18.62 -21.99 37.83
C MET A 1 -17.84 -20.83 38.48
N ASN A 2 -17.08 -21.13 39.50
CA ASN A 2 -16.27 -20.13 40.21
C ASN A 2 -15.29 -19.51 39.20
N VAL A 3 -15.11 -18.20 39.21
CA VAL A 3 -14.23 -17.45 38.32
C VAL A 3 -12.77 -17.93 38.45
N GLU A 4 -12.40 -18.49 39.59
CA GLU A 4 -11.07 -18.96 39.93
C GLU A 4 -10.58 -20.21 39.16
N HIS A 5 -11.46 -20.94 38.48
CA HIS A 5 -11.14 -22.22 37.81
C HIS A 5 -11.49 -22.17 36.30
N ARG A 6 -11.65 -21.00 35.72
CA ARG A 6 -11.87 -20.90 34.27
C ARG A 6 -10.55 -21.09 33.53
N PRO A 7 -10.50 -21.92 32.45
CA PRO A 7 -9.34 -22.01 31.56
C PRO A 7 -8.91 -20.66 31.02
N ALA A 8 -7.61 -20.47 30.80
CA ALA A 8 -7.07 -19.22 30.25
C ALA A 8 -7.64 -18.92 28.86
N ASP A 9 -7.94 -17.65 28.62
CA ASP A 9 -8.29 -17.15 27.29
C ASP A 9 -7.03 -16.77 26.52
N THR A 10 -6.48 -17.71 25.77
CA THR A 10 -5.23 -17.56 25.01
C THR A 10 -5.38 -16.77 23.71
N ARG A 11 -6.60 -16.26 23.36
CA ARG A 11 -6.85 -15.54 22.11
C ARG A 11 -5.99 -14.29 21.92
N MET A 12 -5.52 -13.69 23.01
CA MET A 12 -4.61 -12.55 22.94
C MET A 12 -3.30 -12.89 22.23
N MET A 13 -2.75 -14.09 22.44
CA MET A 13 -1.55 -14.56 21.75
C MET A 13 -1.73 -14.52 20.24
N HIS A 14 -2.79 -15.14 19.75
CA HIS A 14 -3.13 -15.10 18.32
C HIS A 14 -3.34 -13.67 17.78
N ILE A 15 -3.92 -12.75 18.56
CA ILE A 15 -4.11 -11.34 18.16
C ILE A 15 -2.76 -10.62 18.03
N VAL A 16 -1.85 -10.87 18.97
CA VAL A 16 -0.47 -10.34 18.92
C VAL A 16 0.25 -10.85 17.67
N HIS A 17 0.21 -12.14 17.43
CA HIS A 17 0.84 -12.78 16.27
C HIS A 17 0.27 -12.25 14.94
N GLN A 18 -1.05 -12.08 14.84
CA GLN A 18 -1.67 -11.46 13.67
C GLN A 18 -1.18 -10.02 13.44
N ALA A 19 -1.01 -9.24 14.49
CA ALA A 19 -0.50 -7.88 14.36
C ALA A 19 0.97 -7.85 13.90
N LEU A 20 1.81 -8.78 14.36
CA LEU A 20 3.18 -8.97 13.90
C LEU A 20 3.23 -9.36 12.41
N ARG A 21 2.51 -10.41 12.01
CA ARG A 21 2.40 -10.87 10.61
C ARG A 21 1.97 -9.72 9.69
N ARG A 22 0.90 -9.03 10.05
CA ARG A 22 0.34 -7.90 9.30
C ARG A 22 1.35 -6.79 9.07
N ASP A 23 2.09 -6.38 10.08
CA ASP A 23 2.99 -5.23 9.95
C ASP A 23 4.33 -5.60 9.31
N LEU A 24 4.78 -6.85 9.40
CA LEU A 24 5.89 -7.37 8.58
C LEU A 24 5.51 -7.35 7.09
N GLU A 25 4.31 -7.83 6.73
CA GLU A 25 3.80 -7.80 5.35
C GLU A 25 3.66 -6.36 4.82
N ARG A 26 3.13 -5.45 5.64
CA ARG A 26 3.03 -4.01 5.32
C ARG A 26 4.41 -3.39 5.09
N ALA A 27 5.41 -3.77 5.90
CA ALA A 27 6.77 -3.29 5.74
C ALA A 27 7.37 -3.76 4.41
N ILE A 28 7.25 -5.04 4.08
CA ILE A 28 7.69 -5.60 2.80
C ILE A 28 7.01 -4.87 1.64
N THR A 29 5.68 -4.71 1.69
CA THR A 29 4.90 -4.00 0.68
C THR A 29 5.37 -2.56 0.49
N ALA A 30 5.60 -1.83 1.59
CA ALA A 30 6.06 -0.45 1.52
C ALA A 30 7.50 -0.33 0.98
N LEU A 31 8.39 -1.25 1.36
CA LEU A 31 9.79 -1.25 0.94
C LEU A 31 9.98 -1.69 -0.51
N THR A 32 9.08 -2.49 -1.06
CA THR A 32 9.08 -2.92 -2.47
C THR A 32 8.34 -1.96 -3.40
N ALA A 33 7.60 -0.99 -2.86
CA ALA A 33 6.81 -0.04 -3.63
C ALA A 33 7.65 0.81 -4.59
N THR A 34 7.03 1.16 -5.71
CA THR A 34 7.58 2.11 -6.69
C THR A 34 6.59 3.27 -6.85
N PRO A 35 6.98 4.53 -6.57
CA PRO A 35 8.29 4.94 -6.05
C PRO A 35 8.55 4.49 -4.61
N PRO A 36 9.83 4.42 -4.19
CA PRO A 36 10.17 4.02 -2.84
C PRO A 36 9.67 5.03 -1.79
N PRO A 37 9.58 4.62 -0.51
CA PRO A 37 9.17 5.50 0.57
C PRO A 37 9.96 6.80 0.63
N ALA A 38 9.27 7.95 0.63
CA ALA A 38 9.90 9.24 0.81
C ALA A 38 10.44 9.41 2.25
N ASP A 39 11.36 10.35 2.47
CA ASP A 39 12.08 10.57 3.74
C ASP A 39 11.24 10.48 5.01
N ARG A 40 10.05 11.07 5.00
CA ARG A 40 9.17 11.03 6.17
C ARG A 40 8.64 9.62 6.43
N GLN A 41 8.22 8.93 5.38
CA GLN A 41 7.69 7.57 5.47
C GLN A 41 8.80 6.58 5.81
N ARG A 42 9.98 6.73 5.20
CA ARG A 42 11.18 5.95 5.47
C ARG A 42 11.53 5.97 6.96
N ARG A 43 11.59 7.17 7.55
CA ARG A 43 11.84 7.32 9.00
C ARG A 43 10.75 6.69 9.86
N ALA A 44 9.48 6.90 9.49
CA ALA A 44 8.36 6.33 10.24
C ALA A 44 8.35 4.79 10.21
N ILE A 45 8.63 4.17 9.04
CA ILE A 45 8.77 2.71 8.90
C ILE A 45 9.91 2.22 9.78
N ALA A 46 11.09 2.85 9.71
CA ALA A 46 12.25 2.45 10.49
C ALA A 46 12.00 2.53 12.01
N GLU A 47 11.38 3.62 12.48
CA GLU A 47 11.02 3.80 13.89
C GLU A 47 9.93 2.81 14.35
N HIS A 48 8.99 2.47 13.47
CA HIS A 48 7.95 1.48 13.78
C HIS A 48 8.54 0.08 13.85
N LEU A 49 9.42 -0.31 12.92
CA LEU A 49 10.10 -1.60 12.95
C LEU A 49 10.95 -1.75 14.20
N GLY A 50 11.74 -0.74 14.59
CA GLY A 50 12.51 -0.78 15.83
C GLY A 50 11.61 -0.95 17.07
N TRP A 51 10.47 -0.25 17.13
CA TRP A 51 9.49 -0.43 18.19
C TRP A 51 8.88 -1.85 18.18
N MET A 52 8.57 -2.38 17.02
CA MET A 52 7.97 -3.72 16.87
C MET A 52 8.97 -4.82 17.27
N MET A 53 10.26 -4.65 16.97
CA MET A 53 11.30 -5.57 17.41
C MET A 53 11.47 -5.57 18.94
N ALA A 54 11.46 -4.40 19.56
CA ALA A 54 11.47 -4.30 21.03
C ALA A 54 10.21 -4.92 21.67
N PHE A 55 9.05 -4.79 21.00
CA PHE A 55 7.82 -5.46 21.43
C PHE A 55 7.95 -6.98 21.33
N LEU A 56 8.49 -7.50 20.23
CA LEU A 56 8.68 -8.93 20.00
C LEU A 56 9.66 -9.54 21.02
N HIS A 57 10.73 -8.83 21.34
CA HIS A 57 11.63 -9.23 22.45
C HIS A 57 10.89 -9.38 23.77
N ALA A 58 10.14 -8.35 24.18
CA ALA A 58 9.39 -8.39 25.43
C ALA A 58 8.26 -9.45 25.44
N HIS A 59 7.75 -9.82 24.26
CA HIS A 59 6.78 -10.88 24.06
C HIS A 59 7.38 -12.26 24.36
N HIS A 60 8.54 -12.58 23.78
CA HIS A 60 9.25 -13.83 24.07
C HIS A 60 9.74 -13.89 25.54
N GLU A 61 10.19 -12.76 26.12
CA GLU A 61 10.53 -12.69 27.55
C GLU A 61 9.34 -13.04 28.46
N LEU A 62 8.12 -12.60 28.08
CA LEU A 62 6.90 -12.98 28.82
C LEU A 62 6.64 -14.47 28.75
N GLU A 63 6.84 -15.11 27.61
CA GLU A 63 6.64 -16.55 27.44
C GLU A 63 7.69 -17.33 28.22
N ASP A 64 8.96 -17.00 28.07
CA ASP A 64 10.07 -17.68 28.72
C ASP A 64 10.04 -17.55 30.24
N ALA A 65 9.71 -16.38 30.76
CA ALA A 65 9.72 -16.09 32.20
C ALA A 65 8.35 -16.26 32.87
N GLY A 66 7.26 -16.19 32.13
CA GLY A 66 5.90 -16.19 32.66
C GLY A 66 5.13 -17.49 32.39
N PHE A 67 4.87 -17.80 31.13
CA PHE A 67 3.97 -18.90 30.78
C PHE A 67 4.66 -20.28 30.76
N TYR A 68 5.80 -20.40 30.09
CA TYR A 68 6.48 -21.68 29.91
C TYR A 68 6.91 -22.37 31.22
N PRO A 69 7.40 -21.65 32.27
CA PRO A 69 7.67 -22.30 33.54
C PRO A 69 6.45 -22.95 34.19
N VAL A 70 5.28 -22.29 34.11
CA VAL A 70 4.04 -22.83 34.67
C VAL A 70 3.58 -24.05 33.88
N ILE A 71 3.70 -24.01 32.55
CA ILE A 71 3.34 -25.15 31.69
C ILE A 71 4.27 -26.34 32.00
N ARG A 72 5.60 -26.13 32.08
CA ARG A 72 6.58 -27.19 32.42
C ARG A 72 6.30 -27.86 33.76
N GLU A 73 5.91 -27.07 34.76
CA GLU A 73 5.58 -27.59 36.08
C GLU A 73 4.32 -28.46 36.06
N ARG A 74 3.27 -28.05 35.34
CA ARG A 74 1.96 -28.67 35.35
C ARG A 74 1.77 -29.74 34.25
N ARG A 75 2.56 -29.67 33.19
CA ARG A 75 2.53 -30.58 32.06
C ARG A 75 3.97 -31.00 31.66
N PRO A 76 4.63 -31.85 32.51
CA PRO A 76 6.01 -32.28 32.24
C PRO A 76 6.22 -32.94 30.89
N GLU A 77 5.18 -33.59 30.33
CA GLU A 77 5.21 -34.19 29.01
C GLU A 77 5.34 -33.17 27.85
N ALA A 78 5.11 -31.88 28.09
CA ALA A 78 5.33 -30.80 27.13
C ALA A 78 6.79 -30.28 27.13
N ALA A 79 7.69 -30.87 27.91
CA ALA A 79 9.05 -30.38 28.09
C ALA A 79 9.82 -30.30 26.78
N ASP A 80 9.71 -31.30 25.90
CA ASP A 80 10.40 -31.34 24.60
C ASP A 80 9.85 -30.22 23.69
N LEU A 81 8.53 -30.05 23.59
CA LEU A 81 7.90 -28.97 22.84
C LEU A 81 8.36 -27.59 23.32
N LEU A 82 8.37 -27.37 24.64
CA LEU A 82 8.84 -26.11 25.19
C LEU A 82 10.35 -25.90 25.01
N GLY A 83 11.12 -27.00 24.96
CA GLY A 83 12.53 -26.95 24.59
C GLY A 83 12.74 -26.49 23.15
N ASP A 84 11.91 -26.95 22.22
CA ASP A 84 11.91 -26.51 20.84
C ASP A 84 11.54 -25.01 20.71
N MET A 85 10.58 -24.52 21.54
CA MET A 85 10.22 -23.11 21.58
C MET A 85 11.40 -22.23 22.08
N ASP A 86 12.08 -22.66 23.16
CA ASP A 86 13.29 -21.96 23.64
C ASP A 86 14.39 -21.93 22.54
N ASP A 87 14.54 -23.01 21.77
CA ASP A 87 15.46 -23.08 20.64
C ASP A 87 15.08 -22.11 19.52
N ASP A 88 13.81 -21.99 19.23
CA ASP A 88 13.31 -21.06 18.22
C ASP A 88 13.51 -19.60 18.68
N HIS A 89 13.26 -19.26 19.95
CA HIS A 89 13.57 -17.93 20.49
C HIS A 89 15.05 -17.59 20.35
N ARG A 90 15.94 -18.56 20.60
CA ARG A 90 17.39 -18.39 20.41
C ARG A 90 17.78 -18.13 18.94
N LYS A 91 17.08 -18.70 17.98
CA LYS A 91 17.28 -18.46 16.53
C LYS A 91 16.68 -17.14 16.08
N ILE A 92 15.53 -16.74 16.64
CA ILE A 92 14.81 -15.52 16.29
C ILE A 92 15.55 -14.27 16.81
N THR A 93 16.11 -14.31 18.00
CA THR A 93 16.80 -13.18 18.64
C THR A 93 17.89 -12.51 17.76
N PRO A 94 18.80 -13.23 17.10
CA PRO A 94 19.75 -12.63 16.17
C PRO A 94 19.09 -11.97 14.95
N SER A 95 17.97 -12.50 14.48
CA SER A 95 17.23 -11.93 13.36
C SER A 95 16.53 -10.63 13.75
N ILE A 96 15.97 -10.53 14.95
CA ILE A 96 15.46 -9.28 15.53
C ILE A 96 16.55 -8.22 15.52
N THR A 97 17.74 -8.54 16.05
CA THR A 97 18.87 -7.61 16.11
C THR A 97 19.31 -7.12 14.73
N ARG A 98 19.27 -8.02 13.71
CA ARG A 98 19.56 -7.65 12.32
C ARG A 98 18.54 -6.67 11.76
N VAL A 99 17.25 -6.90 12.01
CA VAL A 99 16.19 -5.96 11.58
C VAL A 99 16.34 -4.61 12.26
N GLU A 100 16.66 -4.56 13.57
CA GLU A 100 16.89 -3.31 14.29
C GLU A 100 18.06 -2.51 13.70
N ALA A 101 19.19 -3.17 13.46
CA ALA A 101 20.37 -2.55 12.84
C ALA A 101 20.07 -2.04 11.43
N ALA A 102 19.42 -2.85 10.59
CA ALA A 102 19.03 -2.49 9.23
C ALA A 102 17.99 -1.36 9.20
N ALA A 103 17.01 -1.37 10.09
CA ALA A 103 16.03 -0.29 10.24
C ALA A 103 16.69 1.02 10.69
N SER A 104 17.64 0.95 11.63
CA SER A 104 18.42 2.13 12.06
C SER A 104 19.23 2.75 10.90
N ALA A 105 19.88 1.93 10.07
CA ALA A 105 20.58 2.37 8.87
C ALA A 105 19.60 2.98 7.85
N TYR A 106 18.45 2.33 7.61
CA TYR A 106 17.42 2.81 6.69
C TYR A 106 16.79 4.13 7.16
N ARG A 107 16.71 4.39 8.45
CA ARG A 107 16.23 5.67 8.99
C ARG A 107 17.03 6.87 8.51
N THR A 108 18.33 6.71 8.26
CA THR A 108 19.27 7.78 7.93
C THR A 108 19.70 7.82 6.46
N SER A 109 19.44 6.75 5.69
CA SER A 109 19.85 6.63 4.28
C SER A 109 18.70 6.17 3.40
N ASP A 110 18.58 6.75 2.21
CA ASP A 110 17.63 6.37 1.15
C ASP A 110 18.27 5.50 0.05
N ALA A 111 19.54 5.11 0.22
CA ALA A 111 20.25 4.27 -0.73
C ALA A 111 19.51 2.95 -0.98
N SER A 112 19.42 2.54 -2.25
CA SER A 112 18.74 1.31 -2.65
C SER A 112 19.32 0.06 -2.00
N SER A 113 20.64 0.03 -1.79
CA SER A 113 21.33 -1.06 -1.09
C SER A 113 20.93 -1.18 0.38
N VAL A 114 20.76 -0.04 1.07
CA VAL A 114 20.32 -0.03 2.49
C VAL A 114 18.87 -0.51 2.59
N ARG A 115 18.01 -0.10 1.66
CA ARG A 115 16.63 -0.61 1.58
C ARG A 115 16.57 -2.10 1.29
N ALA A 116 17.41 -2.58 0.35
CA ALA A 116 17.52 -4.01 0.06
C ALA A 116 18.03 -4.81 1.26
N GLY A 117 18.99 -4.26 2.03
CA GLY A 117 19.47 -4.87 3.26
C GLY A 117 18.38 -4.99 4.33
N LEU A 118 17.51 -3.99 4.48
CA LEU A 118 16.37 -4.09 5.40
C LEU A 118 15.35 -5.14 4.94
N LEU A 119 15.06 -5.20 3.64
CA LEU A 119 14.18 -6.24 3.08
C LEU A 119 14.73 -7.64 3.33
N ALA A 120 16.03 -7.84 3.13
CA ALA A 120 16.68 -9.13 3.39
C ALA A 120 16.59 -9.51 4.88
N ALA A 121 16.86 -8.56 5.80
CA ALA A 121 16.76 -8.79 7.23
C ALA A 121 15.32 -9.15 7.69
N ILE A 122 14.30 -8.49 7.11
CA ILE A 122 12.89 -8.84 7.36
C ILE A 122 12.59 -10.23 6.81
N GLY A 123 13.09 -10.60 5.62
CA GLY A 123 12.95 -11.93 5.05
C GLY A 123 13.51 -13.00 5.98
N GLU A 124 14.75 -12.84 6.43
CA GLU A 124 15.40 -13.78 7.38
C GLU A 124 14.62 -13.89 8.70
N LEU A 125 14.05 -12.80 9.21
CA LEU A 125 13.21 -12.84 10.40
C LEU A 125 11.91 -13.60 10.12
N THR A 126 11.24 -13.36 9.01
CA THR A 126 9.97 -14.04 8.69
C THR A 126 10.15 -15.53 8.51
N ASP A 127 11.28 -15.98 7.94
CA ASP A 127 11.58 -17.39 7.72
C ASP A 127 11.67 -18.19 9.03
N VAL A 128 12.14 -17.59 10.11
CA VAL A 128 12.24 -18.24 11.43
C VAL A 128 11.06 -17.93 12.34
N LEU A 129 10.52 -16.71 12.28
CA LEU A 129 9.44 -16.27 13.17
C LEU A 129 8.08 -16.88 12.80
N LEU A 130 7.69 -16.90 11.52
CA LEU A 130 6.33 -17.32 11.15
C LEU A 130 6.04 -18.79 11.47
N PRO A 131 6.96 -19.75 11.25
CA PRO A 131 6.76 -21.14 11.70
C PRO A 131 6.67 -21.27 13.22
N HIS A 132 7.48 -20.50 13.97
CA HIS A 132 7.42 -20.46 15.43
C HIS A 132 6.05 -19.98 15.92
N LEU A 133 5.58 -18.82 15.45
CA LEU A 133 4.27 -18.30 15.83
C LEU A 133 3.12 -19.29 15.53
N GLN A 134 3.22 -20.02 14.42
CA GLN A 134 2.22 -21.01 14.06
C GLN A 134 2.26 -22.22 15.00
N ARG A 135 3.46 -22.74 15.30
CA ARG A 135 3.63 -23.87 16.22
C ARG A 135 3.14 -23.51 17.62
N GLU A 136 3.43 -22.33 18.09
CA GLU A 136 2.96 -21.88 19.40
C GLU A 136 1.43 -21.82 19.47
N GLU A 137 0.78 -21.25 18.44
CA GLU A 137 -0.68 -21.20 18.34
C GLU A 137 -1.32 -22.60 18.32
N ASP A 138 -0.72 -23.53 17.56
CA ASP A 138 -1.30 -24.85 17.32
C ASP A 138 -1.01 -25.85 18.44
N GLU A 139 0.16 -25.76 19.09
CA GLU A 139 0.61 -26.79 20.02
C GLU A 139 0.73 -26.29 21.47
N VAL A 140 1.30 -25.09 21.70
CA VAL A 140 1.53 -24.60 23.06
C VAL A 140 0.29 -23.97 23.65
N MET A 141 -0.45 -23.15 22.90
CA MET A 141 -1.61 -22.43 23.43
C MET A 141 -2.76 -23.34 23.87
N PRO A 142 -3.07 -24.47 23.21
CA PRO A 142 -4.03 -25.43 23.74
C PRO A 142 -3.63 -26.00 25.11
N ILE A 143 -2.34 -26.35 25.28
CA ILE A 143 -1.82 -26.84 26.57
C ILE A 143 -1.91 -25.74 27.63
N ALA A 144 -1.50 -24.52 27.33
CA ALA A 144 -1.60 -23.38 28.22
C ALA A 144 -3.04 -23.15 28.70
N ALA A 145 -4.02 -23.21 27.79
CA ALA A 145 -5.44 -23.08 28.11
C ALA A 145 -5.94 -24.17 29.05
N GLU A 146 -5.39 -25.38 29.00
CA GLU A 146 -5.77 -26.48 29.90
C GLU A 146 -5.16 -26.35 31.30
N VAL A 147 -3.91 -25.88 31.42
CA VAL A 147 -3.15 -25.94 32.65
C VAL A 147 -3.02 -24.62 33.41
N ILE A 148 -3.29 -23.49 32.74
CA ILE A 148 -3.27 -22.15 33.34
C ILE A 148 -4.71 -21.65 33.50
N THR A 149 -5.04 -21.12 34.67
CA THR A 149 -6.32 -20.45 34.87
C THR A 149 -6.35 -19.05 34.30
N GLU A 150 -7.53 -18.53 33.95
CA GLU A 150 -7.71 -17.14 33.51
C GLU A 150 -7.14 -16.11 34.48
N ALA A 151 -7.26 -16.37 35.78
CA ALA A 151 -6.73 -15.47 36.82
C ALA A 151 -5.20 -15.44 36.81
N GLU A 152 -4.56 -16.60 36.69
CA GLU A 152 -3.10 -16.71 36.62
C GLU A 152 -2.56 -16.10 35.33
N TRP A 153 -3.20 -16.41 34.19
CA TRP A 153 -2.86 -15.82 32.89
C TRP A 153 -2.83 -14.30 32.96
N ARG A 154 -3.89 -13.69 33.46
CA ARG A 154 -3.97 -12.24 33.64
C ARG A 154 -2.95 -11.67 34.64
N ALA A 155 -2.63 -12.41 35.69
CA ALA A 155 -1.63 -12.00 36.65
C ALA A 155 -0.23 -11.95 36.00
N ILE A 156 0.11 -12.97 35.20
CA ILE A 156 1.37 -13.03 34.45
C ILE A 156 1.44 -11.89 33.42
N GLU A 157 0.39 -11.72 32.61
CA GLU A 157 0.32 -10.61 31.64
C GLU A 157 0.45 -9.25 32.34
N HIS A 158 -0.22 -9.05 33.46
CA HIS A 158 -0.16 -7.80 34.21
C HIS A 158 1.26 -7.50 34.72
N GLU A 159 1.93 -8.47 35.30
CA GLU A 159 3.27 -8.30 35.87
C GLU A 159 4.31 -7.99 34.78
N HIS A 160 4.30 -8.76 33.69
CA HIS A 160 5.33 -8.64 32.64
C HIS A 160 5.01 -7.61 31.56
N THR A 161 3.71 -7.37 31.27
CA THR A 161 3.32 -6.54 30.13
C THR A 161 2.73 -5.19 30.53
N VAL A 162 1.89 -5.14 31.56
CA VAL A 162 1.15 -3.92 31.93
C VAL A 162 1.91 -3.06 32.92
N LYS A 163 2.37 -3.65 34.00
CA LYS A 163 3.02 -2.97 35.13
C LYS A 163 4.28 -2.18 34.74
N PRO A 164 5.18 -2.68 33.87
CA PRO A 164 6.40 -1.96 33.51
C PRO A 164 6.15 -0.80 32.53
N LYS A 165 4.95 -0.66 31.94
CA LYS A 165 4.68 0.28 30.86
C LYS A 165 3.88 1.50 31.29
N ARG A 166 4.16 2.62 30.61
CA ARG A 166 3.39 3.86 30.77
C ARG A 166 2.09 3.78 29.96
N VAL A 167 1.07 4.52 30.38
CA VAL A 167 -0.26 4.57 29.69
C VAL A 167 -0.14 4.85 28.20
N ALA A 168 0.77 5.73 27.79
CA ALA A 168 0.96 6.03 26.35
C ALA A 168 1.51 4.83 25.56
N GLN A 169 2.35 3.97 26.16
CA GLN A 169 2.87 2.75 25.56
C GLN A 169 1.74 1.71 25.41
N LEU A 170 0.99 1.47 26.48
CA LEU A 170 -0.19 0.59 26.47
C LEU A 170 -1.23 1.06 25.46
N ALA A 171 -1.44 2.37 25.34
CA ALA A 171 -2.36 2.94 24.37
C ALA A 171 -1.88 2.69 22.93
N ARG A 172 -0.59 2.84 22.65
CA ARG A 172 0.02 2.53 21.35
C ARG A 172 -0.16 1.06 20.99
N GLU A 173 0.18 0.17 21.91
CA GLU A 173 0.03 -1.28 21.74
C GLU A 173 -1.42 -1.68 21.53
N GLY A 174 -2.34 -1.23 22.37
CA GLY A 174 -3.76 -1.51 22.23
C GLY A 174 -4.35 -1.06 20.89
N HIS A 175 -3.95 0.13 20.41
CA HIS A 175 -4.34 0.59 19.07
C HIS A 175 -3.72 -0.24 17.95
N TRP A 176 -2.47 -0.67 18.11
CA TRP A 176 -1.78 -1.52 17.15
C TRP A 176 -2.45 -2.90 17.04
N LEU A 177 -2.83 -3.48 18.16
CA LEU A 177 -3.53 -4.76 18.19
C LEU A 177 -4.91 -4.72 17.53
N ILE A 178 -5.65 -3.60 17.69
CA ILE A 178 -6.98 -3.45 17.07
C ILE A 178 -6.96 -2.87 15.66
N ASP A 179 -5.79 -2.52 15.11
CA ASP A 179 -5.66 -1.98 13.75
C ASP A 179 -5.92 -3.10 12.73
N ASP A 180 -6.90 -2.90 11.86
CA ASP A 180 -7.39 -3.90 10.90
C ASP A 180 -7.75 -5.28 11.52
N ALA A 181 -7.88 -5.36 12.85
CA ALA A 181 -8.39 -6.53 13.51
C ALA A 181 -9.91 -6.68 13.25
N GLY A 182 -10.34 -7.87 12.95
CA GLY A 182 -11.78 -8.18 12.81
C GLY A 182 -12.58 -7.82 14.07
N ALA A 183 -13.89 -7.67 13.94
CA ALA A 183 -14.76 -7.24 15.03
C ALA A 183 -14.60 -8.10 16.31
N GLN A 184 -14.41 -9.41 16.15
CA GLN A 184 -14.23 -10.35 17.26
C GLN A 184 -12.93 -10.10 18.03
N ASN A 185 -11.78 -9.99 17.34
CA ASN A 185 -10.48 -9.73 17.96
C ASN A 185 -10.46 -8.35 18.63
N ARG A 186 -11.05 -7.36 17.97
CA ARG A 186 -11.23 -6.03 18.56
C ARG A 186 -12.03 -6.07 19.86
N ALA A 187 -13.11 -6.89 19.94
CA ALA A 187 -13.91 -7.04 21.14
C ALA A 187 -13.11 -7.69 22.28
N VAL A 188 -12.24 -8.67 21.97
CA VAL A 188 -11.34 -9.30 22.97
C VAL A 188 -10.41 -8.24 23.58
N VAL A 189 -9.65 -7.52 22.76
CA VAL A 189 -8.70 -6.49 23.24
C VAL A 189 -9.39 -5.40 24.05
N LEU A 190 -10.54 -4.91 23.57
CA LEU A 190 -11.29 -3.87 24.28
C LEU A 190 -11.98 -4.39 25.54
N GLY A 191 -12.24 -5.69 25.62
CA GLY A 191 -12.79 -6.36 26.82
C GLY A 191 -11.84 -6.38 28.01
N LEU A 192 -10.53 -6.33 27.75
CA LEU A 192 -9.50 -6.31 28.80
C LEU A 192 -9.39 -4.94 29.50
N VAL A 193 -9.97 -3.90 28.92
CA VAL A 193 -9.82 -2.52 29.41
C VAL A 193 -11.14 -2.04 30.03
N ALA A 194 -11.08 -1.54 31.27
CA ALA A 194 -12.25 -0.96 31.94
C ALA A 194 -12.90 0.17 31.11
N ALA A 195 -14.20 0.37 31.23
CA ALA A 195 -14.98 1.27 30.36
C ALA A 195 -14.42 2.70 30.25
N VAL A 196 -14.00 3.29 31.37
CA VAL A 196 -13.41 4.65 31.38
C VAL A 196 -12.06 4.69 30.67
N GLN A 197 -11.19 3.72 30.96
CA GLN A 197 -9.88 3.61 30.32
C GLN A 197 -10.03 3.33 28.82
N ARG A 198 -11.00 2.51 28.41
CA ARG A 198 -11.37 2.24 27.00
C ARG A 198 -11.78 3.53 26.29
N PHE A 199 -12.57 4.37 26.93
CA PHE A 199 -12.95 5.67 26.36
C PHE A 199 -11.72 6.56 26.13
N VAL A 200 -10.84 6.69 27.12
CA VAL A 200 -9.58 7.46 27.02
C VAL A 200 -8.66 6.88 25.94
N LEU A 201 -8.52 5.56 25.88
CA LEU A 201 -7.76 4.88 24.84
C LEU A 201 -8.29 5.26 23.44
N LEU A 202 -9.57 5.03 23.19
CA LEU A 202 -10.15 5.20 21.86
C LEU A 202 -10.21 6.66 21.40
N HIS A 203 -10.51 7.60 22.29
CA HIS A 203 -10.72 9.00 21.96
C HIS A 203 -9.48 9.89 22.20
N GLY A 204 -8.68 9.59 23.24
CA GLY A 204 -7.48 10.35 23.54
C GLY A 204 -6.28 10.04 22.63
N TYR A 205 -5.95 8.76 22.50
CA TYR A 205 -4.74 8.33 21.77
C TYR A 205 -4.99 7.91 20.32
N GLY A 206 -6.22 7.66 19.92
CA GLY A 206 -6.56 7.15 18.59
C GLY A 206 -6.14 8.06 17.42
N ARG A 207 -6.14 9.40 17.62
CA ARG A 207 -5.63 10.34 16.59
C ARG A 207 -4.12 10.23 16.41
N SER A 208 -3.38 10.07 17.50
CA SER A 208 -1.94 9.92 17.49
C SER A 208 -1.53 8.63 16.77
N TYR A 209 -2.17 7.52 17.12
CA TYR A 209 -1.92 6.23 16.48
C TYR A 209 -2.25 6.27 14.98
N ARG A 210 -3.40 6.80 14.58
CA ARG A 210 -3.74 6.94 13.15
C ARG A 210 -2.71 7.74 12.36
N ARG A 211 -2.17 8.82 12.94
CA ARG A 211 -1.09 9.59 12.31
C ARG A 211 0.19 8.76 12.13
N LEU A 212 0.56 7.97 13.15
CA LEU A 212 1.69 7.06 13.09
C LEU A 212 1.49 6.01 12.00
N ARG A 213 0.38 5.27 12.04
CA ARG A 213 -0.02 4.27 11.03
C ARG A 213 0.01 4.84 9.61
N ASP A 214 -0.63 5.99 9.43
CA ASP A 214 -0.71 6.65 8.12
C ASP A 214 0.68 7.15 7.66
N SER A 215 1.57 7.51 8.57
CA SER A 215 2.94 7.88 8.20
C SER A 215 3.80 6.68 7.80
N CYS A 216 3.52 5.48 8.31
CA CYS A 216 4.22 4.26 7.94
C CYS A 216 3.65 3.65 6.65
N TRP A 217 2.33 3.45 6.59
CA TRP A 217 1.72 2.52 5.65
C TRP A 217 0.95 3.19 4.51
N ARG A 218 0.53 4.42 4.68
CA ARG A 218 0.06 5.12 3.50
C ARG A 218 1.27 5.44 2.65
N PRO A 219 1.26 5.00 1.37
CA PRO A 219 2.26 5.48 0.44
C PRO A 219 2.41 6.96 0.71
N SER A 220 3.62 7.42 1.00
CA SER A 220 3.86 8.83 0.89
C SER A 220 3.43 9.13 -0.54
N SER A 221 2.18 9.52 -0.69
CA SER A 221 1.94 10.36 -1.80
C SER A 221 2.97 11.48 -1.60
N GLY A 222 4.11 11.36 -2.19
CA GLY A 222 4.99 12.45 -2.58
C GLY A 222 4.13 13.51 -3.24
N ALA A 223 2.93 13.21 -3.33
CA ALA A 223 1.88 13.79 -4.03
C ALA A 223 0.87 14.50 -3.18
N ARG A 224 1.33 15.44 -2.46
CA ARG A 224 0.62 16.70 -2.44
C ARG A 224 0.86 17.46 -3.76
N ARG A 225 1.42 16.76 -4.76
CA ARG A 225 1.79 17.30 -6.07
C ARG A 225 1.34 16.35 -7.17
N VAL A 226 1.12 16.87 -8.36
CA VAL A 226 0.79 16.05 -9.52
C VAL A 226 1.99 15.22 -9.99
N GLN A 227 1.73 14.04 -10.54
CA GLN A 227 2.75 13.23 -11.22
C GLN A 227 3.32 14.02 -12.40
N LYS A 228 4.66 14.16 -12.48
CA LYS A 228 5.33 15.01 -13.47
C LYS A 228 5.60 14.30 -14.78
N HIS A 229 5.77 13.00 -14.75
CA HIS A 229 6.04 12.15 -15.90
C HIS A 229 5.44 10.78 -15.69
N GLY A 230 5.11 10.12 -16.76
CA GLY A 230 4.63 8.74 -16.74
C GLY A 230 4.88 8.06 -18.07
N HIS A 231 4.96 6.73 -18.00
CA HIS A 231 5.04 5.82 -19.12
C HIS A 231 4.11 4.64 -18.84
N ASN A 232 3.20 4.38 -19.74
CA ASN A 232 2.27 3.27 -19.68
C ASN A 232 2.32 2.52 -21.01
N GLU A 233 2.23 1.21 -20.95
CA GLU A 233 2.28 0.34 -22.10
C GLU A 233 1.24 -0.78 -21.94
N VAL A 234 0.59 -1.15 -23.04
CA VAL A 234 -0.27 -2.33 -23.16
C VAL A 234 -0.05 -3.00 -24.51
N VAL A 235 -0.26 -4.32 -24.56
CA VAL A 235 -0.39 -5.06 -25.81
C VAL A 235 -1.85 -5.45 -25.94
N VAL A 236 -2.44 -5.19 -27.12
CA VAL A 236 -3.85 -5.44 -27.42
C VAL A 236 -3.97 -6.33 -28.65
N ASP A 237 -5.00 -7.17 -28.68
CA ASP A 237 -5.31 -8.03 -29.82
C ASP A 237 -6.15 -7.24 -30.85
N ALA A 238 -5.50 -6.29 -31.53
CA ALA A 238 -6.10 -5.47 -32.57
C ALA A 238 -5.04 -5.13 -33.63
N ASP A 239 -5.47 -4.85 -34.86
CA ASP A 239 -4.61 -4.42 -35.96
C ASP A 239 -4.00 -3.04 -35.69
N ALA A 240 -2.70 -2.86 -35.95
CA ALA A 240 -1.98 -1.62 -35.68
C ALA A 240 -2.55 -0.41 -36.43
N ALA A 241 -2.97 -0.58 -37.68
CA ALA A 241 -3.59 0.49 -38.46
C ALA A 241 -4.97 0.87 -37.88
N ALA A 242 -5.75 -0.11 -37.42
CA ALA A 242 -7.03 0.15 -36.77
C ALA A 242 -6.84 0.93 -35.46
N VAL A 243 -5.85 0.55 -34.64
CA VAL A 243 -5.49 1.27 -33.41
C VAL A 243 -5.04 2.70 -33.75
N TRP A 244 -4.18 2.85 -34.74
CA TRP A 244 -3.68 4.15 -35.19
C TRP A 244 -4.79 5.08 -35.61
N ASN A 245 -5.75 4.59 -36.40
CA ASN A 245 -6.92 5.35 -36.84
C ASN A 245 -7.74 5.90 -35.67
N VAL A 246 -7.86 5.13 -34.57
CA VAL A 246 -8.52 5.61 -33.33
C VAL A 246 -7.69 6.67 -32.63
N VAL A 247 -6.35 6.55 -32.62
CA VAL A 247 -5.43 7.50 -31.97
C VAL A 247 -5.46 8.85 -32.66
N VAL A 248 -5.39 8.89 -33.99
CA VAL A 248 -5.37 10.13 -34.78
C VAL A 248 -6.72 10.80 -34.87
N ASP A 249 -7.79 10.05 -34.73
CA ASP A 249 -9.14 10.62 -34.59
C ASP A 249 -9.38 11.11 -33.18
N VAL A 250 -8.71 12.22 -32.85
CA VAL A 250 -8.81 12.83 -31.51
C VAL A 250 -10.23 13.21 -31.09
N ALA A 251 -11.20 13.28 -32.07
CA ALA A 251 -12.59 13.51 -31.75
C ALA A 251 -13.20 12.37 -30.93
N ARG A 252 -12.67 11.16 -31.09
CA ARG A 252 -13.10 9.96 -30.36
C ARG A 252 -12.44 9.77 -28.99
N VAL A 253 -11.56 10.67 -28.55
CA VAL A 253 -10.86 10.53 -27.27
C VAL A 253 -11.81 10.32 -26.08
N GLY A 254 -13.02 10.86 -26.15
CA GLY A 254 -14.05 10.69 -25.12
C GLY A 254 -14.61 9.28 -24.99
N GLU A 255 -14.35 8.39 -25.97
CA GLU A 255 -14.82 7.00 -25.95
C GLU A 255 -13.90 6.09 -25.14
N TRP A 256 -12.61 6.46 -25.01
CA TRP A 256 -11.62 5.63 -24.32
C TRP A 256 -10.94 6.33 -23.12
N SER A 257 -10.89 7.66 -23.07
CA SER A 257 -10.26 8.37 -21.94
C SER A 257 -11.15 8.38 -20.69
N HIS A 258 -10.55 8.13 -19.52
CA HIS A 258 -11.22 8.22 -18.23
C HIS A 258 -11.55 9.67 -17.81
N GLU A 259 -10.86 10.65 -18.38
CA GLU A 259 -10.91 12.05 -17.97
C GLU A 259 -11.49 12.95 -19.07
N CYS A 260 -11.04 12.80 -20.31
CA CYS A 260 -11.52 13.60 -21.44
C CYS A 260 -12.84 13.04 -21.96
N THR A 261 -13.89 13.86 -21.92
CA THR A 261 -15.24 13.48 -22.35
C THR A 261 -15.57 13.90 -23.77
N GLY A 262 -14.61 14.52 -24.46
CA GLY A 262 -14.74 14.94 -25.86
C GLY A 262 -13.91 16.17 -26.15
N ILE A 263 -13.72 16.44 -27.44
CA ILE A 263 -12.96 17.59 -27.94
C ILE A 263 -13.79 18.47 -28.87
N SER A 264 -13.27 19.66 -29.14
CA SER A 264 -13.73 20.53 -30.23
C SER A 264 -12.52 21.19 -30.85
N PHE A 265 -12.35 21.08 -32.15
CA PHE A 265 -11.29 21.79 -32.86
C PHE A 265 -11.47 23.32 -32.78
N LEU A 266 -10.39 24.05 -32.85
CA LEU A 266 -10.34 25.50 -32.79
C LEU A 266 -9.77 26.05 -34.13
N GLY A 267 -10.35 27.12 -34.65
CA GLY A 267 -10.01 27.65 -35.97
C GLY A 267 -10.54 26.73 -37.08
N ASP A 268 -9.79 26.60 -38.16
CA ASP A 268 -10.17 25.86 -39.34
C ASP A 268 -9.75 24.39 -39.33
N ALA A 269 -9.09 23.93 -38.25
CA ALA A 269 -8.66 22.54 -38.12
C ALA A 269 -9.83 21.58 -37.98
N THR A 270 -9.76 20.46 -38.67
CA THR A 270 -10.80 19.38 -38.67
C THR A 270 -10.22 18.04 -38.23
N HIS A 271 -8.91 17.88 -38.18
CA HIS A 271 -8.21 16.65 -37.85
C HIS A 271 -6.89 16.95 -37.11
N ALA A 272 -6.21 15.92 -36.61
CA ALA A 272 -4.94 16.06 -35.86
C ALA A 272 -3.77 16.21 -36.84
N GLU A 273 -3.42 17.43 -37.17
CA GLU A 273 -2.24 17.80 -37.98
C GLU A 273 -1.33 18.73 -37.18
N PRO A 274 -0.02 18.80 -37.47
CA PRO A 274 0.90 19.71 -36.80
C PRO A 274 0.39 21.15 -36.80
N GLY A 275 0.30 21.76 -35.62
CA GLY A 275 -0.25 23.12 -35.41
C GLY A 275 -1.77 23.16 -35.17
N ALA A 276 -2.51 22.08 -35.44
CA ALA A 276 -3.93 22.01 -35.14
C ALA A 276 -4.18 22.19 -33.64
N ARG A 277 -5.18 23.02 -33.31
CA ARG A 277 -5.58 23.26 -31.94
C ARG A 277 -6.97 22.71 -31.66
N PHE A 278 -7.13 22.12 -30.47
CA PHE A 278 -8.44 21.65 -30.02
C PHE A 278 -8.62 21.93 -28.53
N ARG A 279 -9.85 21.97 -28.10
CA ARG A 279 -10.24 22.10 -26.69
C ARG A 279 -10.80 20.76 -26.18
N GLY A 280 -10.07 20.12 -25.27
CA GLY A 280 -10.55 18.97 -24.52
C GLY A 280 -11.47 19.43 -23.37
N ARG A 281 -12.58 18.72 -23.21
CA ARG A 281 -13.48 18.84 -22.06
C ARG A 281 -13.23 17.68 -21.14
N ASN A 282 -12.81 17.97 -19.91
CA ASN A 282 -12.45 16.96 -18.91
C ASN A 282 -13.47 16.94 -17.78
N ARG A 283 -13.62 15.75 -17.17
CA ARG A 283 -14.51 15.54 -16.03
C ARG A 283 -13.91 14.51 -15.07
N GLN A 284 -14.00 14.80 -13.77
CA GLN A 284 -13.77 13.81 -12.73
C GLN A 284 -14.76 14.03 -11.58
N GLY A 285 -15.66 13.10 -11.39
CA GLY A 285 -16.77 13.26 -10.45
C GLY A 285 -17.62 14.49 -10.81
N ILE A 286 -17.70 15.46 -9.89
CA ILE A 286 -18.43 16.73 -10.08
C ILE A 286 -17.56 17.80 -10.75
N LEU A 287 -16.23 17.63 -10.78
CA LEU A 287 -15.32 18.61 -11.36
C LEU A 287 -15.37 18.55 -12.89
N ARG A 288 -15.37 19.72 -13.53
CA ARG A 288 -15.31 19.89 -14.98
C ARG A 288 -14.32 21.00 -15.31
N TRP A 289 -13.45 20.76 -16.29
CA TRP A 289 -12.50 21.78 -16.78
C TRP A 289 -12.20 21.56 -18.26
N GLY A 290 -11.73 22.61 -18.90
CA GLY A 290 -11.30 22.56 -20.30
C GLY A 290 -9.81 22.80 -20.43
N ARG A 291 -9.18 22.14 -21.40
CA ARG A 291 -7.77 22.34 -21.77
C ARG A 291 -7.66 22.62 -23.26
N VAL A 292 -6.91 23.65 -23.61
CA VAL A 292 -6.51 23.86 -24.99
C VAL A 292 -5.25 23.04 -25.24
N CYS A 293 -5.29 22.25 -26.30
CA CYS A 293 -4.18 21.42 -26.77
C CYS A 293 -3.77 21.85 -28.17
N GLU A 294 -2.51 21.59 -28.51
CA GLU A 294 -1.94 21.83 -29.84
C GLU A 294 -1.15 20.58 -30.24
N VAL A 295 -1.40 20.08 -31.43
CA VAL A 295 -0.66 18.97 -32.02
C VAL A 295 0.74 19.46 -32.38
N ILE A 296 1.77 18.77 -31.92
CA ILE A 296 3.18 19.07 -32.23
C ILE A 296 3.63 18.32 -33.47
N SER A 297 3.38 17.02 -33.51
CA SER A 297 3.65 16.14 -34.65
C SER A 297 2.64 15.03 -34.72
N THR A 298 2.44 14.53 -35.94
CA THR A 298 1.70 13.31 -36.27
C THR A 298 2.54 12.58 -37.30
N ASP A 299 3.26 11.55 -36.85
CA ASP A 299 4.07 10.68 -37.68
C ASP A 299 3.27 9.38 -37.96
N ASP A 300 3.84 8.44 -38.70
CA ASP A 300 3.12 7.19 -39.09
C ASP A 300 2.74 6.30 -37.90
N ASP A 301 3.42 6.44 -36.76
CA ASP A 301 3.26 5.62 -35.56
C ASP A 301 3.15 6.40 -34.24
N GLU A 302 3.35 7.72 -34.27
CA GLU A 302 3.39 8.56 -33.05
C GLU A 302 2.59 9.85 -33.21
N LEU A 303 1.68 10.11 -32.28
CA LEU A 303 0.98 11.38 -32.11
C LEU A 303 1.52 12.10 -30.88
N VAL A 304 1.99 13.35 -31.06
CA VAL A 304 2.50 14.20 -30.00
C VAL A 304 1.68 15.48 -29.91
N TRP A 305 1.19 15.79 -28.70
CA TRP A 305 0.50 17.05 -28.46
C TRP A 305 0.92 17.68 -27.15
N ARG A 306 0.69 18.97 -26.99
CA ARG A 306 0.92 19.72 -25.75
C ARG A 306 -0.35 20.38 -25.25
N THR A 307 -0.48 20.55 -23.94
CA THR A 307 -1.44 21.48 -23.37
C THR A 307 -0.87 22.89 -23.41
N VAL A 308 -1.64 23.82 -23.98
CA VAL A 308 -1.24 25.22 -24.15
C VAL A 308 -1.52 25.99 -22.86
N PRO A 309 -0.53 26.68 -22.29
CA PRO A 309 -0.74 27.53 -21.12
C PRO A 309 -1.70 28.68 -21.43
N THR A 310 -2.61 28.94 -20.51
CA THR A 310 -3.53 30.10 -20.54
C THR A 310 -3.45 30.85 -19.23
N LYS A 311 -4.09 32.05 -19.17
CA LYS A 311 -4.13 32.83 -17.90
C LYS A 311 -4.83 32.04 -16.76
N LEU A 312 -5.83 31.22 -17.10
CA LEU A 312 -6.55 30.41 -16.12
C LEU A 312 -5.88 29.05 -15.84
N ASN A 313 -5.17 28.50 -16.81
CA ASN A 313 -4.46 27.24 -16.71
C ASN A 313 -3.01 27.46 -17.17
N PRO A 314 -2.12 27.97 -16.31
CA PRO A 314 -0.76 28.34 -16.68
C PRO A 314 0.23 27.16 -16.70
N ASP A 315 -0.27 25.94 -16.50
CA ASP A 315 0.48 24.69 -16.60
C ASP A 315 0.53 24.18 -18.04
N SER A 316 1.55 23.38 -18.34
CA SER A 316 1.74 22.75 -19.63
C SER A 316 2.30 21.35 -19.48
N SER A 317 1.85 20.44 -20.32
CA SER A 317 2.34 19.07 -20.41
C SER A 317 2.46 18.66 -21.87
N ILE A 318 3.40 17.77 -22.16
CA ILE A 318 3.57 17.12 -23.46
C ILE A 318 3.11 15.67 -23.32
N TRP A 319 2.35 15.20 -24.29
CA TRP A 319 1.82 13.85 -24.33
C TRP A 319 2.23 13.19 -25.63
N ARG A 320 2.51 11.89 -25.60
CA ARG A 320 2.85 11.06 -26.75
C ARG A 320 2.09 9.75 -26.67
N ILE A 321 1.51 9.33 -27.77
CA ILE A 321 1.02 7.97 -27.95
C ILE A 321 1.72 7.39 -29.17
N ARG A 322 2.36 6.23 -28.98
CA ARG A 322 2.99 5.45 -30.06
C ARG A 322 2.29 4.11 -30.20
N VAL A 323 2.13 3.69 -31.44
CA VAL A 323 1.52 2.42 -31.82
C VAL A 323 2.52 1.61 -32.63
N SER A 324 2.80 0.38 -32.25
CA SER A 324 3.72 -0.49 -32.99
C SER A 324 3.21 -1.94 -33.03
N PRO A 325 3.32 -2.63 -34.18
CA PRO A 325 2.96 -4.03 -34.28
C PRO A 325 3.92 -4.92 -33.47
N THR A 326 3.40 -6.02 -32.93
CA THR A 326 4.16 -7.05 -32.19
C THR A 326 3.71 -8.44 -32.62
N GLU A 327 4.47 -9.48 -32.25
CA GLU A 327 4.07 -10.88 -32.53
C GLU A 327 2.74 -11.29 -31.88
N GLY A 328 2.32 -10.57 -30.82
CA GLY A 328 1.08 -10.86 -30.07
C GLY A 328 -0.03 -9.83 -30.27
N GLY A 329 0.02 -9.00 -31.33
CA GLY A 329 -0.95 -7.93 -31.59
C GLY A 329 -0.31 -6.57 -31.76
N THR A 330 -0.85 -5.54 -31.12
CA THR A 330 -0.38 -4.16 -31.21
C THR A 330 0.03 -3.64 -29.85
N ARG A 331 1.23 -3.10 -29.77
CA ARG A 331 1.74 -2.36 -28.60
C ARG A 331 1.31 -0.91 -28.69
N ILE A 332 0.71 -0.41 -27.61
CA ILE A 332 0.33 0.99 -27.45
C ILE A 332 1.12 1.54 -26.26
N GLU A 333 1.97 2.52 -26.51
CA GLU A 333 2.73 3.23 -25.49
C GLU A 333 2.19 4.64 -25.32
N GLN A 334 2.00 5.07 -24.06
CA GLN A 334 1.67 6.46 -23.75
C GLN A 334 2.68 7.03 -22.76
N ARG A 335 3.21 8.20 -23.12
CA ARG A 335 4.12 8.97 -22.25
C ARG A 335 3.59 10.37 -22.04
N PHE A 336 3.85 10.92 -20.85
CA PHE A 336 3.60 12.33 -20.59
C PHE A 336 4.67 12.95 -19.73
N ASP A 337 4.92 14.24 -19.98
CA ASP A 337 5.83 15.10 -19.23
C ASP A 337 5.11 16.40 -18.88
N VAL A 338 5.03 16.75 -17.59
CA VAL A 338 4.58 18.06 -17.14
C VAL A 338 5.73 19.04 -17.22
N VAL A 339 5.75 19.85 -18.27
CA VAL A 339 6.81 20.81 -18.58
C VAL A 339 6.78 21.98 -17.60
N ARG A 340 5.57 22.42 -17.24
CA ARG A 340 5.38 23.56 -16.34
C ARG A 340 4.14 23.35 -15.48
N VAL A 341 4.28 23.56 -14.17
CA VAL A 341 3.15 23.75 -13.26
C VAL A 341 3.58 24.65 -12.10
N PRO A 342 2.88 25.75 -11.82
CA PRO A 342 3.14 26.60 -10.67
C PRO A 342 2.99 25.82 -9.37
N LYS A 343 3.91 26.03 -8.39
CA LYS A 343 3.97 25.27 -7.14
C LYS A 343 2.63 25.21 -6.37
N VAL A 344 1.88 26.30 -6.39
CA VAL A 344 0.57 26.39 -5.72
C VAL A 344 -0.47 25.53 -6.44
N LEU A 345 -0.54 25.62 -7.77
CA LEU A 345 -1.48 24.83 -8.57
C LEU A 345 -1.14 23.32 -8.56
N ASP A 346 0.13 22.98 -8.48
CA ASP A 346 0.61 21.61 -8.31
C ASP A 346 -0.06 20.92 -7.08
N VAL A 347 -0.10 21.63 -5.95
CA VAL A 347 -0.75 21.15 -4.73
C VAL A 347 -2.29 21.15 -4.86
N ILE A 348 -2.86 22.19 -5.46
CA ILE A 348 -4.32 22.31 -5.66
C ILE A 348 -4.82 21.18 -6.57
N TYR A 349 -4.19 20.98 -7.73
CA TYR A 349 -4.59 19.91 -8.65
C TYR A 349 -4.44 18.53 -8.04
N ALA A 350 -3.34 18.26 -7.34
CA ALA A 350 -3.16 16.99 -6.64
C ALA A 350 -4.22 16.75 -5.54
N ARG A 351 -4.78 17.82 -4.96
CA ARG A 351 -5.85 17.72 -3.96
C ARG A 351 -7.24 17.56 -4.58
N MET A 352 -7.52 18.30 -5.65
CA MET A 352 -8.83 18.32 -6.30
C MET A 352 -9.04 17.16 -7.24
N ILE A 353 -7.96 16.67 -7.88
CA ILE A 353 -7.97 15.60 -8.86
C ILE A 353 -7.02 14.49 -8.38
N PRO A 354 -7.49 13.58 -7.49
CA PRO A 354 -6.64 12.54 -6.90
C PRO A 354 -5.91 11.65 -7.90
N THR A 355 -6.51 11.37 -9.05
CA THR A 355 -5.88 10.60 -10.15
C THR A 355 -4.62 11.28 -10.72
N HIS A 356 -4.50 12.61 -10.59
CA HIS A 356 -3.30 13.31 -11.04
C HIS A 356 -2.06 13.08 -10.15
N ARG A 357 -2.21 12.45 -8.98
CA ARG A 357 -1.07 12.07 -8.12
C ARG A 357 -0.36 10.82 -8.65
N ASP A 358 -1.15 9.91 -9.18
CA ASP A 358 -0.70 8.71 -9.87
C ASP A 358 -1.71 8.40 -10.96
N ARG A 359 -1.28 8.54 -12.21
CA ARG A 359 -2.12 8.34 -13.39
C ARG A 359 -1.97 6.94 -13.98
N SER A 360 -1.01 6.15 -13.47
CA SER A 360 -0.58 4.90 -14.11
C SER A 360 -1.73 3.92 -14.34
N ALA A 361 -2.50 3.61 -13.31
CA ALA A 361 -3.62 2.67 -13.43
C ALA A 361 -4.72 3.17 -14.38
N ALA A 362 -5.08 4.47 -14.29
CA ALA A 362 -6.12 5.07 -15.12
C ALA A 362 -5.70 5.12 -16.59
N LEU A 363 -4.45 5.51 -16.88
CA LEU A 363 -3.92 5.56 -18.24
C LEU A 363 -3.76 4.16 -18.84
N THR A 364 -3.34 3.16 -18.07
CA THR A 364 -3.30 1.77 -18.54
C THR A 364 -4.68 1.28 -18.94
N GLU A 365 -5.70 1.61 -18.19
CA GLU A 365 -7.08 1.26 -18.51
C GLU A 365 -7.60 2.01 -19.75
N ASP A 366 -7.23 3.27 -19.93
CA ASP A 366 -7.53 4.05 -21.12
C ASP A 366 -6.95 3.39 -22.39
N LEU A 367 -5.70 2.93 -22.33
CA LEU A 367 -5.06 2.24 -23.47
C LEU A 367 -5.73 0.90 -23.79
N ARG A 368 -6.23 0.17 -22.79
CA ARG A 368 -7.01 -1.06 -23.03
C ARG A 368 -8.33 -0.76 -23.71
N ARG A 369 -9.04 0.29 -23.30
CA ARG A 369 -10.30 0.74 -23.93
C ARG A 369 -10.07 1.19 -25.38
N LEU A 370 -8.97 1.90 -25.62
CA LEU A 370 -8.58 2.31 -26.97
C LEU A 370 -8.38 1.08 -27.87
N GLY A 371 -7.67 0.05 -27.40
CA GLY A 371 -7.49 -1.20 -28.13
C GLY A 371 -8.80 -1.95 -28.40
N ALA A 372 -9.67 -2.04 -27.39
CA ALA A 372 -11.00 -2.68 -27.56
C ALA A 372 -11.88 -1.92 -28.54
N LEU A 373 -11.79 -0.59 -28.58
CA LEU A 373 -12.52 0.24 -29.54
C LEU A 373 -12.04 0.00 -30.98
N ALA A 374 -10.73 -0.13 -31.19
CA ALA A 374 -10.14 -0.45 -32.49
C ALA A 374 -10.59 -1.82 -33.02
N ASP A 375 -10.59 -2.85 -32.15
CA ASP A 375 -11.05 -4.20 -32.50
C ASP A 375 -12.54 -4.22 -32.90
N SER A 376 -13.40 -3.50 -32.18
CA SER A 376 -14.83 -3.40 -32.48
C SER A 376 -15.12 -2.71 -33.83
N THR A 377 -14.34 -1.69 -34.19
CA THR A 377 -14.48 -0.95 -35.46
C THR A 377 -14.11 -1.87 -36.62
N THR A 378 -13.03 -2.62 -36.53
CA THR A 378 -12.61 -3.59 -37.60
C THR A 378 -13.60 -4.70 -37.77
N LYS A 379 -14.24 -5.22 -36.75
CA LYS A 379 -15.28 -6.26 -36.86
C LYS A 379 -16.55 -5.75 -37.55
N THR A 380 -16.91 -4.49 -37.27
CA THR A 380 -18.08 -3.85 -37.88
C THR A 380 -17.87 -3.61 -39.39
N GLU A 381 -16.68 -3.15 -39.80
CA GLU A 381 -16.34 -2.94 -41.23
C GLU A 381 -16.30 -4.25 -42.00
N ARG A 382 -15.84 -5.35 -41.42
CA ARG A 382 -15.86 -6.69 -42.04
C ARG A 382 -17.25 -7.30 -42.15
N ALA A 383 -18.23 -6.85 -41.37
CA ALA A 383 -19.60 -7.37 -41.35
C ALA A 383 -20.53 -6.67 -42.38
N VAL A 384 -20.09 -5.56 -43.00
CA VAL A 384 -20.86 -4.88 -44.04
C VAL A 384 -20.50 -5.50 -45.40
N PRO A 385 -21.41 -6.27 -46.06
CA PRO A 385 -21.13 -6.81 -47.37
C PRO A 385 -21.01 -5.68 -48.39
N ALA A 386 -19.98 -5.75 -49.24
CA ALA A 386 -19.79 -4.86 -50.37
C ALA A 386 -21.07 -4.88 -51.24
N ARG A 387 -21.70 -3.74 -51.38
CA ARG A 387 -22.83 -3.54 -52.28
C ARG A 387 -22.34 -3.26 -53.70
#